data_2bf68f9805e1d25dfca285e47be972d8
#
_entry.id   2bf68f9805e1d25dfca285e47be972d8
#
_cell.length_a   1.000
_cell.length_b   1.000
_cell.length_c   1.000
_cell.angle_alpha   90.00
_cell.angle_beta   90.00
_cell.angle_gamma   90.00
#
_symmetry.space_group_name_H-M   'P 1'
#
loop_
_entity.id
_entity.type
_entity.pdbx_description
1 polymer ?
#
loop_
_entity_poly.entity_id
_entity_poly.type
_entity_poly.pdbx_seq_one_letter_code
_entity_poly.pdbx_strand_id
1 'polypeptide(L)'
;MTQSTSTSTKEDLQEKSILELAQLLAEKCAIAPNDWHRLKANRKAQANQHITAALVYLQSSQTEEALAHLKQAVGWLDRSISAPPCPTHGKH
;
A
#
# COMPACT_ATOMS: atom_id res chain seq x y z
N MET A 1 -23.87 4.82 25.48
CA MET A 1 -23.46 4.57 25.23
C MET A 1 -22.53 4.43 24.84
N THR A 2 -22.19 4.27 24.84
CA THR A 2 -21.46 4.32 24.48
C THR A 2 -20.74 3.58 24.02
N GLN A 3 -20.57 2.98 23.76
CA GLN A 3 -19.95 2.32 23.17
C GLN A 3 -19.64 2.18 22.31
N SER A 4 -19.68 2.25 22.36
CA SER A 4 -19.77 2.28 21.21
C SER A 4 -18.70 2.09 20.33
N THR A 5 -17.59 2.47 20.50
CA THR A 5 -16.59 2.40 19.51
C THR A 5 -16.21 0.99 19.14
N SER A 6 -16.05 0.09 20.07
CA SER A 6 -15.59 -1.22 19.70
C SER A 6 -16.66 -2.01 18.98
N THR A 7 -17.90 -1.86 19.34
CA THR A 7 -18.92 -2.59 18.64
C THR A 7 -19.21 -2.00 17.29
N SER A 8 -19.14 -0.69 17.17
CA SER A 8 -19.45 -0.08 15.91
C SER A 8 -18.43 -0.45 14.85
N THR A 9 -17.25 -0.83 15.27
CA THR A 9 -16.20 -1.17 14.31
C THR A 9 -16.62 -2.29 13.38
N LYS A 10 -17.17 -3.37 13.91
CA LYS A 10 -17.55 -4.48 13.05
C LYS A 10 -18.68 -4.10 12.12
N GLU A 11 -19.67 -3.42 12.65
CA GLU A 11 -20.81 -3.02 11.83
C GLU A 11 -20.40 -1.99 10.80
N ASP A 12 -19.52 -1.06 11.18
CA ASP A 12 -19.05 -0.08 10.23
C ASP A 12 -18.32 -0.74 9.07
N LEU A 13 -17.51 -1.73 9.36
CA LEU A 13 -16.78 -2.43 8.29
C LEU A 13 -17.73 -3.16 7.37
N GLN A 14 -18.79 -3.75 7.90
CA GLN A 14 -19.75 -4.45 7.06
C GLN A 14 -20.50 -3.53 6.13
N GLU A 15 -20.66 -2.25 6.53
CA GLU A 15 -21.38 -1.31 5.71
C GLU A 15 -20.51 -0.62 4.68
N LYS A 16 -19.19 -0.70 4.82
CA LYS A 16 -18.32 -0.05 3.87
C LYS A 16 -18.19 -0.88 2.61
N SER A 17 -18.06 -0.18 1.49
CA SER A 17 -17.80 -0.85 0.23
C SER A 17 -16.37 -1.41 0.20
N ILE A 18 -16.14 -2.29 -0.76
CA ILE A 18 -14.79 -2.80 -0.96
C ILE A 18 -13.82 -1.65 -1.25
N LEU A 19 -14.26 -0.69 -2.05
CA LEU A 19 -13.41 0.46 -2.36
C LEU A 19 -13.05 1.23 -1.10
N GLU A 20 -14.01 1.49 -0.24
CA GLU A 20 -13.74 2.21 1.00
C GLU A 20 -12.75 1.46 1.87
N LEU A 21 -12.94 0.15 2.00
CA LEU A 21 -12.02 -0.65 2.80
C LEU A 21 -10.63 -0.70 2.18
N ALA A 22 -10.58 -0.80 0.85
CA ALA A 22 -9.29 -0.82 0.15
C ALA A 22 -8.56 0.50 0.35
N GLN A 23 -9.27 1.62 0.31
CA GLN A 23 -8.65 2.92 0.51
C GLN A 23 -8.08 3.05 1.91
N LEU A 24 -8.81 2.59 2.92
CA LEU A 24 -8.31 2.63 4.29
C LEU A 24 -7.08 1.77 4.44
N LEU A 25 -7.10 0.59 3.84
CA LEU A 25 -5.95 -0.30 3.92
C LEU A 25 -4.74 0.29 3.20
N ALA A 26 -4.96 0.89 2.04
CA ALA A 26 -3.88 1.52 1.30
C ALA A 26 -3.26 2.67 2.08
N GLU A 27 -4.07 3.43 2.82
CA GLU A 27 -3.54 4.50 3.66
C GLU A 27 -2.64 3.95 4.74
N LYS A 28 -3.02 2.80 5.32
CA LYS A 28 -2.19 2.22 6.37
C LYS A 28 -0.90 1.64 5.82
N CYS A 29 -0.89 1.20 4.58
CA CYS A 29 0.29 0.61 3.98
C CYS A 29 1.16 1.61 3.23
N ALA A 30 0.70 2.85 3.05
CA ALA A 30 1.49 3.86 2.35
C ALA A 30 2.70 4.22 3.19
N ILE A 31 3.83 4.38 2.51
CA ILE A 31 5.06 4.76 3.20
C ILE A 31 5.07 6.27 3.30
N ALA A 32 5.01 6.78 4.54
CA ALA A 32 5.01 8.21 4.77
C ALA A 32 6.36 8.81 4.39
N PRO A 33 6.39 10.08 3.96
CA PRO A 33 7.65 10.69 3.55
C PRO A 33 8.74 10.63 4.62
N ASN A 34 8.38 10.81 5.88
CA ASN A 34 9.39 10.78 6.93
C ASN A 34 9.84 9.37 7.28
N ASP A 35 9.21 8.34 6.71
CA ASP A 35 9.65 6.96 6.89
C ASP A 35 10.36 6.43 5.66
N TRP A 36 10.48 7.24 4.62
CA TRP A 36 10.98 6.74 3.35
C TRP A 36 12.37 6.12 3.45
N HIS A 37 13.30 6.82 4.10
CA HIS A 37 14.66 6.29 4.19
C HIS A 37 14.70 4.97 4.96
N ARG A 38 13.87 4.86 5.96
CA ARG A 38 13.86 3.64 6.77
C ARG A 38 13.23 2.47 6.03
N LEU A 39 12.23 2.74 5.20
CA LEU A 39 11.44 1.68 4.59
C LEU A 39 11.71 1.47 3.10
N LYS A 40 12.52 2.31 2.47
CA LYS A 40 12.66 2.23 1.02
C LYS A 40 13.17 0.88 0.53
N ALA A 41 13.95 0.18 1.32
CA ALA A 41 14.46 -1.13 0.94
C ALA A 41 13.73 -2.27 1.65
N ASN A 42 12.67 -1.97 2.37
CA ASN A 42 11.90 -3.00 3.04
C ASN A 42 10.93 -3.62 2.04
N ARG A 43 11.22 -4.84 1.60
CA ARG A 43 10.48 -5.46 0.51
C ARG A 43 9.02 -5.70 0.88
N LYS A 44 8.74 -6.10 2.10
CA LYS A 44 7.38 -6.32 2.53
C LYS A 44 6.58 -5.01 2.51
N ALA A 45 7.18 -3.94 3.01
CA ALA A 45 6.50 -2.65 3.05
C ALA A 45 6.23 -2.14 1.63
N GLN A 46 7.20 -2.29 0.73
CA GLN A 46 7.01 -1.87 -0.65
C GLN A 46 5.95 -2.72 -1.35
N ALA A 47 5.98 -4.02 -1.15
CA ALA A 47 4.98 -4.89 -1.75
C ALA A 47 3.58 -4.57 -1.22
N ASN A 48 3.44 -4.36 0.08
CA ASN A 48 2.15 -4.02 0.66
C ASN A 48 1.60 -2.73 0.07
N GLN A 49 2.46 -1.73 -0.09
CA GLN A 49 2.03 -0.47 -0.65
C GLN A 49 1.49 -0.65 -2.07
N HIS A 50 2.18 -1.42 -2.87
CA HIS A 50 1.73 -1.63 -4.25
C HIS A 50 0.52 -2.55 -4.34
N ILE A 51 0.44 -3.59 -3.51
CA ILE A 51 -0.70 -4.49 -3.54
C ILE A 51 -1.99 -3.75 -3.14
N THR A 52 -1.91 -2.93 -2.09
CA THR A 52 -3.11 -2.22 -1.65
C THR A 52 -3.49 -1.13 -2.63
N ALA A 53 -2.53 -0.47 -3.26
CA ALA A 53 -2.83 0.49 -4.30
C ALA A 53 -3.51 -0.20 -5.49
N ALA A 54 -3.02 -1.40 -5.86
CA ALA A 54 -3.63 -2.14 -6.95
C ALA A 54 -5.10 -2.45 -6.64
N LEU A 55 -5.38 -2.82 -5.41
CA LEU A 55 -6.75 -3.14 -5.03
C LEU A 55 -7.68 -1.92 -5.20
N VAL A 56 -7.19 -0.74 -4.79
CA VAL A 56 -7.96 0.49 -4.97
C VAL A 56 -8.24 0.75 -6.45
N TYR A 57 -7.20 0.65 -7.27
CA TYR A 57 -7.37 0.90 -8.70
C TYR A 57 -8.30 -0.12 -9.34
N LEU A 58 -8.23 -1.38 -8.92
CA LEU A 58 -9.09 -2.40 -9.46
C LEU A 58 -10.55 -2.10 -9.14
N GLN A 59 -10.84 -1.68 -7.91
CA GLN A 59 -12.20 -1.35 -7.52
C GLN A 59 -12.71 -0.11 -8.23
N SER A 60 -11.81 0.72 -8.74
CA SER A 60 -12.16 1.93 -9.48
C SER A 60 -12.16 1.69 -10.98
N SER A 61 -12.09 0.44 -11.41
CA SER A 61 -12.09 0.05 -12.81
C SER A 61 -10.89 0.57 -13.58
N GLN A 62 -9.79 0.80 -12.90
CA GLN A 62 -8.55 1.24 -13.54
C GLN A 62 -7.61 0.05 -13.60
N THR A 63 -7.90 -0.86 -14.52
CA THR A 63 -7.23 -2.15 -14.59
C THR A 63 -5.74 -2.02 -14.91
N GLU A 64 -5.39 -1.10 -15.80
CA GLU A 64 -3.98 -0.97 -16.18
C GLU A 64 -3.14 -0.43 -15.04
N GLU A 65 -3.69 0.52 -14.26
CA GLU A 65 -3.00 1.01 -13.10
C GLU A 65 -2.81 -0.09 -12.05
N ALA A 66 -3.88 -0.89 -11.87
CA ALA A 66 -3.79 -2.00 -10.94
C ALA A 66 -2.71 -2.99 -11.36
N LEU A 67 -2.66 -3.30 -12.65
CA LEU A 67 -1.65 -4.24 -13.16
C LEU A 67 -0.24 -3.70 -12.94
N ALA A 68 -0.04 -2.41 -13.20
CA ALA A 68 1.28 -1.81 -13.01
C ALA A 68 1.75 -1.94 -11.55
N HIS A 69 0.84 -1.68 -10.61
CA HIS A 69 1.21 -1.82 -9.21
C HIS A 69 1.47 -3.26 -8.81
N LEU A 70 0.70 -4.20 -9.37
CA LEU A 70 0.93 -5.61 -9.07
C LEU A 70 2.29 -6.07 -9.60
N LYS A 71 2.69 -5.57 -10.77
CA LYS A 71 4.01 -5.91 -11.29
C LYS A 71 5.11 -5.37 -10.39
N GLN A 72 4.92 -4.18 -9.83
CA GLN A 72 5.88 -3.65 -8.87
C GLN A 72 5.96 -4.54 -7.64
N ALA A 73 4.80 -4.97 -7.12
CA ALA A 73 4.81 -5.84 -5.95
C ALA A 73 5.55 -7.13 -6.22
N VAL A 74 5.31 -7.73 -7.38
CA VAL A 74 6.03 -8.95 -7.77
C VAL A 74 7.53 -8.69 -7.79
N GLY A 75 7.94 -7.56 -8.39
CA GLY A 75 9.36 -7.24 -8.47
C GLY A 75 10.03 -7.10 -7.12
N TRP A 76 9.32 -6.50 -6.15
CA TRP A 76 9.88 -6.39 -4.81
C TRP A 76 9.98 -7.75 -4.14
N LEU A 77 9.00 -8.63 -4.35
CA LEU A 77 8.98 -9.92 -3.70
C LEU A 77 9.94 -10.91 -4.34
N ASP A 78 10.12 -10.86 -5.65
CA ASP A 78 11.05 -11.78 -6.33
C ASP A 78 12.45 -11.20 -6.44
N ARG A 79 12.66 -10.00 -5.87
CA ARG A 79 13.96 -9.34 -5.77
C ARG A 79 14.50 -8.82 -7.10
N SER A 80 13.65 -8.70 -8.10
CA SER A 80 14.10 -8.10 -9.36
C SER A 80 14.12 -6.56 -9.27
N ILE A 81 13.46 -5.98 -8.28
CA ILE A 81 13.46 -4.55 -8.05
C ILE A 81 14.18 -4.26 -6.75
N SER A 82 15.00 -3.22 -6.74
CA SER A 82 15.68 -2.75 -5.55
C SER A 82 15.54 -1.26 -5.44
N ALA A 83 15.62 -0.74 -4.21
CA ALA A 83 15.62 0.69 -4.01
C ALA A 83 16.88 1.30 -4.60
N PRO A 84 16.78 2.46 -5.25
CA PRO A 84 17.98 3.09 -5.80
C PRO A 84 18.85 3.59 -4.66
N PRO A 85 20.15 3.74 -4.90
CA PRO A 85 21.04 4.29 -3.89
C PRO A 85 20.69 5.75 -3.64
N CYS A 86 21.07 6.25 -2.47
CA CYS A 86 20.89 7.65 -2.19
C CYS A 86 21.67 8.50 -3.16
N PRO A 87 21.12 9.63 -3.60
CA PRO A 87 21.86 10.49 -4.55
C PRO A 87 23.22 10.92 -4.02
N THR A 88 23.33 11.18 -2.71
CA THR A 88 24.59 11.61 -2.18
C THR A 88 25.65 10.53 -2.22
N HIS A 89 25.22 9.28 -2.27
CA HIS A 89 26.20 8.23 -2.33
C HIS A 89 26.52 7.81 -3.74
N GLY A 90 25.66 8.14 -4.64
CA GLY A 90 25.81 7.61 -5.97
C GLY A 90 26.86 8.25 -6.77
N LYS A 91 27.47 9.33 -6.30
CA LYS A 91 28.33 9.95 -7.07
C LYS A 91 29.54 9.27 -7.11
N HIS A 92 29.80 8.53 -6.72
CA HIS A 92 31.00 7.96 -7.01
C HIS A 92 30.93 6.70 -7.37
#